data_bc146c7965c94bf5b901cde6e08b0944
#
_entry.id   bc146c7965c94bf5b901cde6e08b0944
#
_cell.length_a   1.000
_cell.length_b   1.000
_cell.length_c   1.000
_cell.angle_alpha   90.00
_cell.angle_beta   90.00
_cell.angle_gamma   90.00
#
_symmetry.space_group_name_H-M   'P 1'
#
loop_
_entity.id
_entity.type
_entity.pdbx_description
1 polymer ?
#
loop_
_entity_poly.entity_id
_entity_poly.type
_entity_poly.pdbx_seq_one_letter_code
_entity_poly.pdbx_strand_id
1 'polypeptide(L)'
;MMRLLAAEDDQVLRRELSRDLENHGYEVVVPENFEDAEDIVRRGEVHLVLLDVTLPGRDGYEICRSIRRFSKIPIIFLTSRDTDMDELYGMTMGGDDFVRKPYKMPILLARIEALLRRSYPDAEAEREIIWQDFCLLPAKGKLRRGDREIFLTRQETLLVACLFSRPKEVIRRVDLIEELWDDQVYIDDNTLSVHMTRLRGKLKELDAGDLIRTRYGQGYSI
;
A
#
# COMPACT_ATOMS: atom_id res chain seq x y z
N MET A 1 -5.82 11.09 -2.69
CA MET A 1 -6.05 9.95 -1.79
C MET A 1 -6.64 8.82 -2.62
N MET A 2 -6.14 7.59 -2.50
CA MET A 2 -6.70 6.46 -3.25
C MET A 2 -7.97 5.97 -2.59
N ARG A 3 -9.01 5.72 -3.40
CA ARG A 3 -10.34 5.26 -2.96
C ARG A 3 -10.53 3.79 -3.35
N LEU A 4 -10.92 2.95 -2.41
CA LEU A 4 -11.12 1.52 -2.61
C LEU A 4 -12.61 1.19 -2.45
N LEU A 5 -13.16 0.43 -3.38
CA LEU A 5 -14.50 -0.13 -3.23
C LEU A 5 -14.40 -1.45 -2.45
N ALA A 6 -15.16 -1.61 -1.38
CA ALA A 6 -15.24 -2.85 -0.61
C ALA A 6 -16.66 -3.45 -0.69
N ALA A 7 -16.82 -4.48 -1.53
CA ALA A 7 -18.05 -5.25 -1.66
C ALA A 7 -17.93 -6.55 -0.83
N GLU A 8 -18.43 -6.51 0.38
CA GLU A 8 -18.40 -7.56 1.40
C GLU A 8 -19.76 -7.62 2.09
N ASP A 9 -20.40 -8.78 2.21
CA ASP A 9 -21.72 -8.93 2.79
C ASP A 9 -21.69 -9.08 4.32
N ASP A 10 -20.64 -9.70 4.87
CA ASP A 10 -20.47 -9.77 6.32
C ASP A 10 -20.17 -8.38 6.89
N GLN A 11 -21.14 -7.85 7.63
CA GLN A 11 -21.08 -6.49 8.21
C GLN A 11 -19.91 -6.31 9.19
N VAL A 12 -19.52 -7.35 9.93
CA VAL A 12 -18.43 -7.28 10.89
C VAL A 12 -17.13 -7.20 10.14
N LEU A 13 -16.90 -8.14 9.22
CA LEU A 13 -15.69 -8.19 8.40
C LEU A 13 -15.54 -6.92 7.55
N ARG A 14 -16.62 -6.43 6.96
CA ARG A 14 -16.63 -5.18 6.20
C ARG A 14 -16.20 -3.97 7.03
N ARG A 15 -16.71 -3.84 8.27
CA ARG A 15 -16.32 -2.74 9.18
C ARG A 15 -14.86 -2.83 9.59
N GLU A 16 -14.36 -4.02 9.91
CA GLU A 16 -12.97 -4.24 10.25
C GLU A 16 -12.06 -3.92 9.07
N LEU A 17 -12.38 -4.44 7.89
CA LEU A 17 -11.65 -4.16 6.65
C LEU A 17 -11.61 -2.67 6.35
N SER A 18 -12.75 -1.98 6.39
CA SER A 18 -12.82 -0.53 6.12
C SER A 18 -11.97 0.26 7.10
N ARG A 19 -12.11 0.01 8.40
CA ARG A 19 -11.32 0.69 9.44
C ARG A 19 -9.82 0.49 9.25
N ASP A 20 -9.40 -0.74 8.94
CA ASP A 20 -7.99 -1.06 8.79
C ASP A 20 -7.41 -0.41 7.53
N LEU A 21 -8.14 -0.36 6.43
CA LEU A 21 -7.75 0.35 5.21
C LEU A 21 -7.69 1.88 5.43
N GLU A 22 -8.66 2.45 6.14
CA GLU A 22 -8.67 3.88 6.48
C GLU A 22 -7.48 4.27 7.37
N ASN A 23 -7.11 3.43 8.33
CA ASN A 23 -5.92 3.60 9.16
C ASN A 23 -4.60 3.60 8.33
N HIS A 24 -4.63 2.99 7.13
CA HIS A 24 -3.49 2.98 6.20
C HIS A 24 -3.60 4.05 5.10
N GLY A 25 -4.51 5.02 5.25
CA GLY A 25 -4.59 6.19 4.40
C GLY A 25 -5.38 5.99 3.09
N TYR A 26 -6.21 4.96 3.02
CA TYR A 26 -7.18 4.79 1.95
C TYR A 26 -8.54 5.41 2.33
N GLU A 27 -9.31 5.79 1.35
CA GLU A 27 -10.74 6.09 1.52
C GLU A 27 -11.53 4.85 1.07
N VAL A 28 -12.46 4.37 1.90
CA VAL A 28 -13.23 3.16 1.59
C VAL A 28 -14.65 3.52 1.20
N VAL A 29 -15.06 3.06 0.04
CA VAL A 29 -16.42 3.18 -0.47
C VAL A 29 -17.11 1.83 -0.33
N VAL A 30 -18.21 1.80 0.38
CA VAL A 30 -19.05 0.61 0.55
C VAL A 30 -20.32 0.82 -0.25
N PRO A 31 -20.68 -0.08 -1.19
CA PRO A 31 -21.90 0.06 -1.94
C PRO A 31 -23.11 -0.22 -1.03
N GLU A 32 -24.21 0.53 -1.21
CA GLU A 32 -25.48 0.28 -0.49
C GLU A 32 -26.09 -1.06 -0.93
N ASN A 33 -26.06 -1.31 -2.23
CA ASN A 33 -26.41 -2.58 -2.84
C ASN A 33 -25.23 -3.06 -3.71
N PHE A 34 -25.01 -4.37 -3.79
CA PHE A 34 -23.87 -4.89 -4.59
C PHE A 34 -24.02 -4.62 -6.10
N GLU A 35 -25.23 -4.34 -6.57
CA GLU A 35 -25.50 -3.88 -7.93
C GLU A 35 -24.91 -2.50 -8.21
N ASP A 36 -24.83 -1.63 -7.18
CA ASP A 36 -24.27 -0.28 -7.30
C ASP A 36 -22.75 -0.29 -7.53
N ALA A 37 -22.05 -1.41 -7.25
CA ALA A 37 -20.62 -1.54 -7.44
C ALA A 37 -20.19 -1.20 -8.86
N GLU A 38 -20.94 -1.64 -9.87
CA GLU A 38 -20.66 -1.35 -11.28
C GLU A 38 -20.80 0.15 -11.59
N ASP A 39 -21.83 0.80 -11.03
CA ASP A 39 -22.08 2.22 -11.26
C ASP A 39 -21.05 3.10 -10.55
N ILE A 40 -20.59 2.72 -9.35
CA ILE A 40 -19.50 3.40 -8.63
C ILE A 40 -18.23 3.33 -9.47
N VAL A 41 -17.88 2.16 -10.02
CA VAL A 41 -16.73 2.01 -10.91
C VAL A 41 -16.92 2.82 -12.20
N ARG A 42 -18.11 2.84 -12.79
CA ARG A 42 -18.42 3.56 -14.03
C ARG A 42 -18.26 5.07 -13.86
N ARG A 43 -18.60 5.60 -12.70
CA ARG A 43 -18.39 7.02 -12.37
C ARG A 43 -16.92 7.39 -12.15
N GLY A 44 -16.00 6.41 -12.12
CA GLY A 44 -14.58 6.64 -11.90
C GLY A 44 -14.24 7.11 -10.48
N GLU A 45 -15.10 6.78 -9.52
CA GLU A 45 -14.96 7.24 -8.14
C GLU A 45 -13.95 6.43 -7.31
N VAL A 46 -13.51 5.28 -7.80
CA VAL A 46 -12.63 4.35 -7.08
C VAL A 46 -11.44 3.90 -7.95
N HIS A 47 -10.38 3.44 -7.29
CA HIS A 47 -9.11 3.07 -7.91
C HIS A 47 -8.81 1.57 -7.84
N LEU A 48 -9.48 0.84 -6.96
CA LEU A 48 -9.36 -0.61 -6.82
C LEU A 48 -10.65 -1.16 -6.20
N VAL A 49 -11.01 -2.38 -6.57
CA VAL A 49 -12.17 -3.09 -6.04
C VAL A 49 -11.70 -4.27 -5.22
N LEU A 50 -12.15 -4.35 -3.97
CA LEU A 50 -12.12 -5.54 -3.13
C LEU A 50 -13.50 -6.19 -3.22
N LEU A 51 -13.57 -7.41 -3.72
CA LEU A 51 -14.82 -8.04 -4.11
C LEU A 51 -14.94 -9.44 -3.52
N ASP A 52 -15.90 -9.63 -2.61
CA ASP A 52 -16.23 -10.99 -2.21
C ASP A 52 -16.86 -11.74 -3.38
N VAL A 53 -16.50 -12.99 -3.50
CA VAL A 53 -17.11 -13.90 -4.48
C VAL A 53 -18.52 -14.27 -4.08
N THR A 54 -18.77 -14.49 -2.78
CA THR A 54 -20.07 -14.94 -2.27
C THR A 54 -20.87 -13.76 -1.76
N LEU A 55 -21.65 -13.13 -2.63
CA LEU A 55 -22.52 -12.02 -2.28
C LEU A 55 -24.01 -12.44 -2.39
N PRO A 56 -24.89 -11.92 -1.54
CA PRO A 56 -26.32 -12.22 -1.61
C PRO A 56 -26.92 -11.68 -2.92
N GLY A 57 -27.62 -12.55 -3.62
CA GLY A 57 -28.33 -12.21 -4.85
C GLY A 57 -27.49 -12.22 -6.12
N ARG A 58 -26.16 -12.10 -6.02
CA ARG A 58 -25.28 -12.06 -7.19
C ARG A 58 -23.87 -12.57 -6.90
N ASP A 59 -23.30 -13.36 -7.79
CA ASP A 59 -21.93 -13.86 -7.66
C ASP A 59 -20.91 -12.74 -7.98
N GLY A 60 -19.89 -12.58 -7.14
CA GLY A 60 -18.85 -11.58 -7.35
C GLY A 60 -18.10 -11.76 -8.68
N TYR A 61 -18.00 -12.98 -9.21
CA TYR A 61 -17.44 -13.21 -10.53
C TYR A 61 -18.28 -12.56 -11.65
N GLU A 62 -19.60 -12.55 -11.51
CA GLU A 62 -20.48 -11.87 -12.47
C GLU A 62 -20.30 -10.36 -12.43
N ILE A 63 -20.15 -9.79 -11.23
CA ILE A 63 -19.86 -8.35 -11.04
C ILE A 63 -18.52 -8.02 -11.69
N CYS A 64 -17.47 -8.80 -11.44
CA CYS A 64 -16.17 -8.62 -12.05
C CYS A 64 -16.27 -8.65 -13.59
N ARG A 65 -16.91 -9.67 -14.15
CA ARG A 65 -17.10 -9.81 -15.59
C ARG A 65 -17.87 -8.63 -16.19
N SER A 66 -18.84 -8.09 -15.48
CA SER A 66 -19.59 -6.91 -15.91
C SER A 66 -18.73 -5.66 -15.92
N ILE A 67 -17.94 -5.43 -14.85
CA ILE A 67 -16.99 -4.33 -14.76
C ILE A 67 -15.96 -4.40 -15.89
N ARG A 68 -15.45 -5.58 -16.23
CA ARG A 68 -14.45 -5.78 -17.29
C ARG A 68 -14.93 -5.41 -18.69
N ARG A 69 -16.24 -5.30 -18.91
CA ARG A 69 -16.78 -4.81 -20.19
C ARG A 69 -16.48 -3.35 -20.46
N PHE A 70 -16.20 -2.56 -19.41
CA PHE A 70 -16.02 -1.11 -19.55
C PHE A 70 -14.84 -0.55 -18.76
N SER A 71 -14.21 -1.32 -17.86
CA SER A 71 -13.12 -0.83 -17.01
C SER A 71 -12.01 -1.86 -16.84
N LYS A 72 -10.77 -1.34 -16.74
CA LYS A 72 -9.56 -2.10 -16.39
C LYS A 72 -9.14 -1.84 -14.93
N ILE A 73 -10.03 -1.31 -14.09
CA ILE A 73 -9.75 -1.08 -12.68
C ILE A 73 -9.25 -2.37 -12.02
N PRO A 74 -8.20 -2.33 -11.17
CA PRO A 74 -7.73 -3.54 -10.50
C PRO A 74 -8.82 -4.09 -9.56
N ILE A 75 -8.97 -5.42 -9.57
CA ILE A 75 -9.95 -6.16 -8.76
C ILE A 75 -9.21 -7.26 -8.00
N ILE A 76 -9.33 -7.25 -6.67
CA ILE A 76 -8.90 -8.34 -5.79
C ILE A 76 -10.15 -9.08 -5.30
N PHE A 77 -10.20 -10.38 -5.53
CA PHE A 77 -11.21 -11.21 -4.90
C PHE A 77 -10.84 -11.53 -3.45
N LEU A 78 -11.78 -11.30 -2.53
CA LEU A 78 -11.70 -11.73 -1.13
C LEU A 78 -12.73 -12.83 -0.92
N THR A 79 -12.31 -14.06 -0.59
CA THR A 79 -13.27 -15.16 -0.57
C THR A 79 -12.91 -16.27 0.40
N SER A 80 -13.93 -16.95 0.92
CA SER A 80 -13.80 -18.18 1.70
C SER A 80 -13.64 -19.44 0.83
N ARG A 81 -13.79 -19.33 -0.49
CA ARG A 81 -13.51 -20.43 -1.41
C ARG A 81 -12.00 -20.66 -1.45
N ASP A 82 -11.56 -21.89 -1.26
CA ASP A 82 -10.16 -22.23 -0.99
C ASP A 82 -9.54 -23.20 -2.02
N THR A 83 -10.28 -23.56 -3.06
CA THR A 83 -9.75 -24.44 -4.09
C THR A 83 -8.93 -23.69 -5.13
N ASP A 84 -7.89 -24.36 -5.66
CA ASP A 84 -7.07 -23.80 -6.74
C ASP A 84 -7.90 -23.54 -8.02
N MET A 85 -9.01 -24.30 -8.18
CA MET A 85 -9.96 -24.09 -9.27
C MET A 85 -10.77 -22.80 -9.12
N ASP A 86 -11.13 -22.41 -7.89
CA ASP A 86 -11.82 -21.15 -7.65
C ASP A 86 -10.90 -19.97 -7.95
N GLU A 87 -9.62 -20.06 -7.58
CA GLU A 87 -8.61 -19.05 -7.88
C GLU A 87 -8.41 -18.92 -9.40
N LEU A 88 -8.20 -20.05 -10.09
CA LEU A 88 -8.08 -20.06 -11.56
C LEU A 88 -9.32 -19.50 -12.24
N TYR A 89 -10.50 -19.82 -11.72
CA TYR A 89 -11.76 -19.31 -12.27
C TYR A 89 -11.88 -17.79 -12.07
N GLY A 90 -11.54 -17.27 -10.88
CA GLY A 90 -11.54 -15.83 -10.60
C GLY A 90 -10.60 -15.06 -11.52
N MET A 91 -9.40 -15.57 -11.74
CA MET A 91 -8.41 -14.96 -12.65
C MET A 91 -8.90 -14.99 -14.11
N THR A 92 -9.56 -16.08 -14.55
CA THR A 92 -10.17 -16.17 -15.88
C THR A 92 -11.36 -15.22 -16.08
N MET A 93 -12.09 -14.90 -14.99
CA MET A 93 -13.17 -13.91 -15.00
C MET A 93 -12.67 -12.46 -15.04
N GLY A 94 -11.36 -12.25 -14.94
CA GLY A 94 -10.73 -10.96 -15.07
C GLY A 94 -10.30 -10.32 -13.73
N GLY A 95 -10.22 -11.08 -12.65
CA GLY A 95 -9.58 -10.64 -11.41
C GLY A 95 -8.08 -10.44 -11.62
N ASP A 96 -7.50 -9.48 -10.91
CA ASP A 96 -6.05 -9.21 -10.95
C ASP A 96 -5.31 -9.93 -9.82
N ASP A 97 -6.02 -10.27 -8.73
CA ASP A 97 -5.49 -11.04 -7.61
C ASP A 97 -6.62 -11.73 -6.84
N PHE A 98 -6.22 -12.68 -5.98
CA PHE A 98 -7.13 -13.53 -5.22
C PHE A 98 -6.59 -13.73 -3.79
N VAL A 99 -7.38 -13.39 -2.78
CA VAL A 99 -6.99 -13.47 -1.38
C VAL A 99 -8.00 -14.31 -0.61
N ARG A 100 -7.51 -15.39 -0.02
CA ARG A 100 -8.33 -16.33 0.77
C ARG A 100 -8.60 -15.78 2.16
N LYS A 101 -9.85 -15.90 2.62
CA LYS A 101 -10.25 -15.61 4.00
C LYS A 101 -10.00 -16.85 4.89
N PRO A 102 -9.51 -16.68 6.14
CA PRO A 102 -9.09 -15.43 6.76
C PRO A 102 -7.72 -14.94 6.26
N TYR A 103 -7.59 -13.67 5.96
CA TYR A 103 -6.34 -13.07 5.50
C TYR A 103 -5.65 -12.25 6.59
N LYS A 104 -4.34 -12.07 6.44
CA LYS A 104 -3.57 -11.15 7.27
C LYS A 104 -3.56 -9.77 6.60
N MET A 105 -3.95 -8.72 7.33
CA MET A 105 -4.02 -7.36 6.79
C MET A 105 -2.73 -6.88 6.12
N PRO A 106 -1.51 -7.11 6.66
CA PRO A 106 -0.27 -6.72 5.97
C PRO A 106 -0.10 -7.35 4.58
N ILE A 107 -0.58 -8.61 4.40
CA ILE A 107 -0.51 -9.29 3.10
C ILE A 107 -1.49 -8.67 2.11
N LEU A 108 -2.72 -8.37 2.55
CA LEU A 108 -3.72 -7.72 1.71
C LEU A 108 -3.25 -6.32 1.28
N LEU A 109 -2.70 -5.53 2.21
CA LEU A 109 -2.15 -4.21 1.93
C LEU A 109 -1.02 -4.26 0.90
N ALA A 110 -0.07 -5.18 1.04
CA ALA A 110 1.02 -5.34 0.08
C ALA A 110 0.51 -5.64 -1.35
N ARG A 111 -0.56 -6.45 -1.47
CA ARG A 111 -1.21 -6.76 -2.75
C ARG A 111 -1.95 -5.57 -3.34
N ILE A 112 -2.71 -4.83 -2.51
CA ILE A 112 -3.37 -3.58 -2.90
C ILE A 112 -2.35 -2.58 -3.45
N GLU A 113 -1.27 -2.34 -2.72
CA GLU A 113 -0.20 -1.42 -3.13
C GLU A 113 0.47 -1.85 -4.44
N ALA A 114 0.77 -3.14 -4.59
CA ALA A 114 1.37 -3.67 -5.82
C ALA A 114 0.47 -3.46 -7.04
N LEU A 115 -0.84 -3.67 -6.89
CA LEU A 115 -1.82 -3.45 -7.95
C LEU A 115 -2.02 -1.97 -8.27
N LEU A 116 -2.18 -1.12 -7.26
CA LEU A 116 -2.33 0.33 -7.45
C LEU A 116 -1.10 0.92 -8.14
N ARG A 117 0.11 0.57 -7.71
CA ARG A 117 1.37 1.00 -8.33
C ARG A 117 1.45 0.62 -9.81
N ARG A 118 1.00 -0.58 -10.17
CA ARG A 118 1.01 -1.08 -11.54
C ARG A 118 -0.06 -0.41 -12.41
N SER A 119 -1.23 -0.13 -11.84
CA SER A 119 -2.38 0.41 -12.56
C SER A 119 -2.37 1.94 -12.67
N TYR A 120 -1.74 2.62 -11.72
CA TYR A 120 -1.69 4.08 -11.63
C TYR A 120 -0.25 4.58 -11.39
N PRO A 121 0.68 4.33 -12.33
CA PRO A 121 2.09 4.72 -12.17
C PRO A 121 2.27 6.23 -11.99
N ASP A 122 1.43 7.05 -12.64
CA ASP A 122 1.51 8.50 -12.54
C ASP A 122 1.02 9.03 -11.18
N ALA A 123 0.02 8.40 -10.59
CA ALA A 123 -0.48 8.77 -9.26
C ALA A 123 0.52 8.46 -8.14
N GLU A 124 1.30 7.39 -8.28
CA GLU A 124 2.43 7.08 -7.40
C GLU A 124 3.62 8.02 -7.65
N ALA A 125 3.85 8.39 -8.92
CA ALA A 125 4.90 9.33 -9.28
C ALA A 125 4.67 10.73 -8.68
N GLU A 126 3.42 11.10 -8.40
CA GLU A 126 3.02 12.36 -7.78
C GLU A 126 2.82 12.27 -6.26
N ARG A 127 2.88 11.07 -5.66
CA ARG A 127 2.74 10.93 -4.20
C ARG A 127 3.92 11.57 -3.52
N GLU A 128 3.64 12.68 -2.83
CA GLU A 128 4.61 13.39 -2.00
C GLU A 128 4.38 13.04 -0.53
N ILE A 129 5.45 12.72 0.19
CA ILE A 129 5.44 12.61 1.65
C ILE A 129 6.12 13.86 2.20
N ILE A 130 5.32 14.74 2.79
CA ILE A 130 5.79 16.01 3.34
C ILE A 130 5.99 15.88 4.84
N TRP A 131 7.18 16.24 5.31
CA TRP A 131 7.48 16.37 6.72
C TRP A 131 8.34 17.62 6.96
N GLN A 132 7.80 18.59 7.71
CA GLN A 132 8.39 19.93 7.86
C GLN A 132 8.69 20.59 6.50
N ASP A 133 9.96 20.92 6.26
CA ASP A 133 10.45 21.50 5.01
C ASP A 133 10.99 20.48 4.00
N PHE A 134 10.80 19.18 4.29
CA PHE A 134 11.17 18.09 3.40
C PHE A 134 9.99 17.58 2.60
N CYS A 135 10.27 17.26 1.34
CA CYS A 135 9.33 16.61 0.41
C CYS A 135 10.02 15.36 -0.18
N LEU A 136 9.54 14.18 0.21
CA LEU A 136 9.96 12.91 -0.37
C LEU A 136 9.03 12.54 -1.52
N LEU A 137 9.60 12.23 -2.69
CA LEU A 137 8.93 11.67 -3.85
C LEU A 137 9.36 10.19 -3.99
N PRO A 138 8.66 9.24 -3.37
CA PRO A 138 9.12 7.85 -3.29
C PRO A 138 9.32 7.19 -4.65
N ALA A 139 8.40 7.39 -5.59
CA ALA A 139 8.47 6.80 -6.92
C ALA A 139 9.67 7.30 -7.74
N LYS A 140 10.13 8.53 -7.46
CA LYS A 140 11.30 9.13 -8.13
C LYS A 140 12.60 8.90 -7.37
N GLY A 141 12.54 8.30 -6.17
CA GLY A 141 13.69 8.17 -5.29
C GLY A 141 14.33 9.52 -4.95
N LYS A 142 13.53 10.58 -4.79
CA LYS A 142 14.02 11.94 -4.53
C LYS A 142 13.58 12.46 -3.17
N LEU A 143 14.49 13.12 -2.48
CA LEU A 143 14.20 13.91 -1.30
C LEU A 143 14.60 15.36 -1.56
N ARG A 144 13.67 16.28 -1.38
CA ARG A 144 13.84 17.71 -1.58
C ARG A 144 13.71 18.47 -0.27
N ARG A 145 14.52 19.53 -0.12
CA ARG A 145 14.43 20.52 0.94
C ARG A 145 14.66 21.92 0.36
N GLY A 146 13.62 22.73 0.30
CA GLY A 146 13.68 24.00 -0.44
C GLY A 146 14.05 23.77 -1.91
N ASP A 147 15.09 24.45 -2.39
CA ASP A 147 15.57 24.35 -3.77
C ASP A 147 16.61 23.23 -4.00
N ARG A 148 16.99 22.49 -2.96
CA ARG A 148 17.97 21.40 -3.07
C ARG A 148 17.26 20.06 -3.12
N GLU A 149 17.84 19.11 -3.88
CA GLU A 149 17.36 17.75 -3.99
C GLU A 149 18.52 16.74 -3.96
N ILE A 150 18.26 15.57 -3.43
CA ILE A 150 19.16 14.41 -3.46
C ILE A 150 18.43 13.18 -3.98
N PHE A 151 19.18 12.24 -4.56
CA PHE A 151 18.66 10.96 -4.99
C PHE A 151 18.93 9.89 -3.95
N LEU A 152 17.89 9.11 -3.66
CA LEU A 152 17.90 8.01 -2.72
C LEU A 152 17.81 6.67 -3.46
N THR A 153 18.48 5.66 -2.93
CA THR A 153 18.21 4.28 -3.35
C THR A 153 16.83 3.83 -2.84
N ARG A 154 16.34 2.70 -3.32
CA ARG A 154 15.06 2.14 -2.87
C ARG A 154 15.01 1.97 -1.34
N GLN A 155 16.05 1.37 -0.75
CA GLN A 155 16.12 1.17 0.70
C GLN A 155 16.19 2.49 1.48
N GLU A 156 16.96 3.46 0.99
CA GLU A 156 17.02 4.79 1.61
C GLU A 156 15.66 5.51 1.53
N THR A 157 14.94 5.35 0.41
CA THR A 157 13.59 5.91 0.22
C THR A 157 12.59 5.31 1.21
N LEU A 158 12.61 3.98 1.39
CA LEU A 158 11.75 3.28 2.35
C LEU A 158 12.06 3.73 3.78
N LEU A 159 13.34 3.85 4.15
CA LEU A 159 13.75 4.35 5.46
C LEU A 159 13.23 5.76 5.74
N VAL A 160 13.39 6.68 4.78
CA VAL A 160 12.89 8.06 4.92
C VAL A 160 11.37 8.07 5.01
N ALA A 161 10.67 7.30 4.18
CA ALA A 161 9.21 7.20 4.20
C ALA A 161 8.70 6.69 5.56
N CYS A 162 9.31 5.62 6.09
CA CYS A 162 8.98 5.05 7.38
C CYS A 162 9.22 6.04 8.53
N LEU A 163 10.34 6.77 8.51
CA LEU A 163 10.66 7.78 9.53
C LEU A 163 9.69 8.98 9.45
N PHE A 164 9.34 9.43 8.26
CA PHE A 164 8.42 10.56 8.05
C PHE A 164 6.97 10.24 8.39
N SER A 165 6.57 8.97 8.30
CA SER A 165 5.22 8.52 8.69
C SER A 165 5.02 8.45 10.22
N ARG A 166 6.11 8.35 11.00
CA ARG A 166 6.09 8.24 12.47
C ARG A 166 7.03 9.26 13.11
N PRO A 167 6.79 10.57 12.89
CA PRO A 167 7.66 11.62 13.40
C PRO A 167 7.62 11.65 14.93
N LYS A 168 8.76 11.86 15.55
CA LYS A 168 8.97 11.89 17.01
C LYS A 168 8.88 10.53 17.72
N GLU A 169 8.56 9.46 17.02
CA GLU A 169 8.62 8.11 17.57
C GLU A 169 10.01 7.51 17.42
N VAL A 170 10.36 6.61 18.33
CA VAL A 170 11.54 5.77 18.20
C VAL A 170 11.12 4.49 17.50
N ILE A 171 11.51 4.35 16.23
CA ILE A 171 11.21 3.14 15.44
C ILE A 171 12.29 2.11 15.74
N ARG A 172 11.86 0.93 16.22
CA ARG A 172 12.78 -0.14 16.58
C ARG A 172 13.54 -0.65 15.36
N ARG A 173 14.76 -1.16 15.58
CA ARG A 173 15.58 -1.69 14.48
C ARG A 173 14.90 -2.84 13.74
N VAL A 174 14.21 -3.73 14.47
CA VAL A 174 13.48 -4.85 13.89
C VAL A 174 12.37 -4.37 12.96
N ASP A 175 11.60 -3.35 13.36
CA ASP A 175 10.51 -2.80 12.55
C ASP A 175 11.05 -2.17 11.25
N LEU A 176 12.21 -1.49 11.31
CA LEU A 176 12.88 -0.96 10.12
C LEU A 176 13.45 -2.06 9.21
N ILE A 177 13.93 -3.15 9.78
CA ILE A 177 14.40 -4.31 9.00
C ILE A 177 13.21 -4.96 8.28
N GLU A 178 12.08 -5.14 8.96
CA GLU A 178 10.86 -5.68 8.37
C GLU A 178 10.33 -4.80 7.23
N GLU A 179 10.37 -3.47 7.39
CA GLU A 179 9.98 -2.52 6.35
C GLU A 179 10.87 -2.57 5.10
N LEU A 180 12.17 -2.86 5.30
CA LEU A 180 13.15 -2.99 4.22
C LEU A 180 13.16 -4.38 3.57
N TRP A 181 12.48 -5.36 4.20
CA TRP A 181 12.49 -6.73 3.75
C TRP A 181 11.85 -6.85 2.36
N ASP A 182 12.62 -7.44 1.45
CA ASP A 182 12.14 -7.83 0.13
C ASP A 182 12.53 -9.30 -0.05
N ASP A 183 11.67 -10.12 -0.61
CA ASP A 183 11.87 -11.58 -0.80
C ASP A 183 13.21 -11.94 -1.47
N GLN A 184 13.88 -10.95 -2.08
CA GLN A 184 15.15 -11.13 -2.78
C GLN A 184 16.37 -10.64 -2.01
N VAL A 185 16.22 -9.92 -0.90
CA VAL A 185 17.35 -9.32 -0.16
C VAL A 185 17.17 -9.52 1.34
N TYR A 186 18.02 -10.40 1.90
CA TYR A 186 18.10 -10.53 3.36
C TYR A 186 18.78 -9.29 3.96
N ILE A 187 18.06 -8.59 4.86
CA ILE A 187 18.57 -7.41 5.57
C ILE A 187 18.77 -7.77 7.04
N ASP A 188 19.99 -7.72 7.49
CA ASP A 188 20.37 -7.88 8.88
C ASP A 188 20.63 -6.51 9.57
N ASP A 189 20.92 -6.56 10.86
CA ASP A 189 21.19 -5.38 11.68
C ASP A 189 22.41 -4.57 11.21
N ASN A 190 23.44 -5.25 10.68
CA ASN A 190 24.61 -4.60 10.12
C ASN A 190 24.27 -3.87 8.82
N THR A 191 23.49 -4.50 7.97
CA THR A 191 23.02 -3.92 6.70
C THR A 191 22.19 -2.66 6.95
N LEU A 192 21.27 -2.68 7.92
CA LEU A 192 20.52 -1.49 8.34
C LEU A 192 21.46 -0.35 8.77
N SER A 193 22.48 -0.66 9.56
CA SER A 193 23.46 0.34 10.03
C SER A 193 24.24 0.97 8.86
N VAL A 194 24.59 0.20 7.84
CA VAL A 194 25.24 0.69 6.62
C VAL A 194 24.30 1.64 5.85
N HIS A 195 23.03 1.25 5.65
CA HIS A 195 22.05 2.11 4.99
C HIS A 195 21.84 3.42 5.75
N MET A 196 21.72 3.38 7.07
CA MET A 196 21.59 4.58 7.90
C MET A 196 22.81 5.51 7.80
N THR A 197 24.00 4.95 7.74
CA THR A 197 25.24 5.74 7.59
C THR A 197 25.29 6.43 6.22
N ARG A 198 24.96 5.70 5.14
CA ARG A 198 24.91 6.26 3.77
C ARG A 198 23.85 7.33 3.66
N LEU A 199 22.66 7.09 4.20
CA LEU A 199 21.57 8.04 4.19
C LEU A 199 21.93 9.35 4.91
N ARG A 200 22.55 9.27 6.10
CA ARG A 200 23.06 10.45 6.80
C ARG A 200 24.11 11.21 5.99
N GLY A 201 24.98 10.49 5.26
CA GLY A 201 25.94 11.10 4.35
C GLY A 201 25.26 11.98 3.29
N LYS A 202 24.21 11.46 2.65
CA LYS A 202 23.42 12.19 1.66
C LYS A 202 22.62 13.35 2.28
N LEU A 203 22.04 13.15 3.45
CA LEU A 203 21.27 14.20 4.15
C LEU A 203 22.10 15.44 4.48
N LYS A 204 23.44 15.32 4.59
CA LYS A 204 24.33 16.49 4.74
C LYS A 204 24.28 17.44 3.57
N GLU A 205 24.01 16.95 2.35
CA GLU A 205 23.86 17.78 1.15
C GLU A 205 22.60 18.69 1.23
N LEU A 206 21.65 18.30 2.08
CA LEU A 206 20.45 19.09 2.41
C LEU A 206 20.57 19.86 3.73
N ASP A 207 21.77 20.02 4.29
CA ASP A 207 22.02 20.56 5.64
C ASP A 207 21.19 19.86 6.73
N ALA A 208 21.03 18.54 6.62
CA ALA A 208 20.18 17.72 7.49
C ALA A 208 20.90 16.46 8.01
N GLY A 209 22.21 16.52 8.18
CA GLY A 209 23.01 15.37 8.64
C GLY A 209 22.58 14.83 10.01
N ASP A 210 22.00 15.67 10.87
CA ASP A 210 21.54 15.32 12.22
C ASP A 210 20.04 14.97 12.30
N LEU A 211 19.36 14.92 11.14
CA LEU A 211 17.93 14.61 11.04
C LEU A 211 17.60 13.26 11.69
N ILE A 212 18.38 12.23 11.37
CA ILE A 212 18.16 10.88 11.88
C ILE A 212 19.03 10.67 13.13
N ARG A 213 18.39 10.49 14.27
CA ARG A 213 19.05 10.28 15.57
C ARG A 213 19.06 8.79 15.91
N THR A 214 20.21 8.28 16.38
CA THR A 214 20.30 6.93 16.94
C THR A 214 19.84 6.98 18.40
N ARG A 215 18.90 6.10 18.74
CA ARG A 215 18.53 5.81 20.13
C ARG A 215 19.16 4.47 20.52
N TYR A 216 20.28 4.55 21.21
CA TYR A 216 21.07 3.36 21.56
C TYR A 216 20.22 2.29 22.23
N GLY A 217 20.35 1.04 21.77
CA GLY A 217 19.58 -0.11 22.25
C GLY A 217 18.09 -0.11 21.87
N GLN A 218 17.57 0.92 21.19
CA GLN A 218 16.16 1.04 20.84
C GLN A 218 15.94 1.09 19.32
N GLY A 219 16.56 2.05 18.62
CA GLY A 219 16.32 2.23 17.19
C GLY A 219 16.72 3.60 16.68
N TYR A 220 15.89 4.17 15.80
CA TYR A 220 16.10 5.46 15.16
C TYR A 220 14.87 6.35 15.28
N SER A 221 15.09 7.68 15.28
CA SER A 221 14.01 8.70 15.32
C SER A 221 14.41 9.92 14.51
N ILE A 222 13.44 10.74 14.13
CA ILE A 222 13.63 12.09 13.57
C ILE A 222 13.03 13.15 14.47
#